data_3f1d7af7614870a74a9c14147510723e
#
_entry.id   3f1d7af7614870a74a9c14147510723e
#
_cell.length_a   1.000
_cell.length_b   1.000
_cell.length_c   1.000
_cell.angle_alpha   90.00
_cell.angle_beta   90.00
_cell.angle_gamma   90.00
#
_symmetry.space_group_name_H-M   'P 1'
#
loop_
_entity.id
_entity.type
_entity.pdbx_description
1 polymer ?
#
loop_
_entity_poly.entity_id
_entity_poly.type
_entity_poly.pdbx_seq_one_letter_code
_entity_poly.pdbx_strand_id
1 'polypeptide(L)'
;KLGGKIGINLSKKAIFGWYKLNKNKLGFPWTEDLSSKRLINLLYNYEYINSSSNITDKKKLDTIIFFHIQRVLFDFNIKRVSDISSFDIIGYLISSLIINKINNRKIEYLKFIVEFQIDKLGMHKSYNILEHSKFINNLNEIKNVFLFFNLKESSLFDKLILKMTSILNQYFHNDGSIALFNGANNIYTKIIYNSLNKDTYLAKRDFTNVNNGIAFYGDKNKKLFFDVVQPNKDMVSSNLSAGTLSIEWSGYGEKIFTNCGASESFGKNPEYLRY
;
A
#
# COMPACT_ATOMS: atom_id res chain seq x y z
N LYS A 1 2.82 7.92 -24.41
CA LYS A 1 1.54 8.13 -23.69
C LYS A 1 0.45 8.38 -24.73
N LEU A 2 -0.50 7.47 -24.88
CA LEU A 2 -1.70 7.67 -25.69
C LEU A 2 -2.64 8.60 -24.92
N GLY A 3 -2.62 9.90 -25.24
CA GLY A 3 -3.51 10.90 -24.66
C GLY A 3 -4.64 11.31 -25.61
N GLY A 4 -5.47 12.25 -25.19
CA GLY A 4 -6.53 12.84 -25.98
C GLY A 4 -7.65 11.86 -26.37
N LYS A 5 -8.37 12.18 -27.45
CA LYS A 5 -9.57 11.43 -27.88
C LYS A 5 -9.32 9.94 -28.17
N ILE A 6 -8.14 9.59 -28.69
CA ILE A 6 -7.76 8.20 -28.95
C ILE A 6 -7.64 7.42 -27.64
N GLY A 7 -6.92 7.97 -26.64
CA GLY A 7 -6.78 7.35 -25.33
C GLY A 7 -8.11 7.15 -24.63
N ILE A 8 -9.01 8.13 -24.68
CA ILE A 8 -10.36 8.03 -24.10
C ILE A 8 -11.16 6.89 -24.75
N ASN A 9 -11.17 6.82 -26.08
CA ASN A 9 -11.91 5.78 -26.80
C ASN A 9 -11.36 4.37 -26.51
N LEU A 10 -10.04 4.21 -26.43
CA LEU A 10 -9.42 2.94 -26.05
C LEU A 10 -9.76 2.55 -24.62
N SER A 11 -9.72 3.50 -23.67
CA SER A 11 -10.10 3.27 -22.28
C SER A 11 -11.56 2.81 -22.16
N LYS A 12 -12.48 3.48 -22.85
CA LYS A 12 -13.90 3.08 -22.88
C LYS A 12 -14.07 1.67 -23.45
N LYS A 13 -13.45 1.39 -24.60
CA LYS A 13 -13.51 0.07 -25.24
C LYS A 13 -13.01 -1.03 -24.29
N ALA A 14 -11.90 -0.78 -23.59
CA ALA A 14 -11.34 -1.72 -22.63
C ALA A 14 -12.27 -1.92 -21.43
N ILE A 15 -12.77 -0.84 -20.81
CA ILE A 15 -13.65 -0.90 -19.63
C ILE A 15 -14.96 -1.61 -19.97
N PHE A 16 -15.63 -1.22 -21.04
CA PHE A 16 -16.92 -1.79 -21.44
C PHE A 16 -16.78 -3.25 -21.88
N GLY A 17 -15.73 -3.57 -22.64
CA GLY A 17 -15.41 -4.93 -23.06
C GLY A 17 -15.12 -5.83 -21.86
N TRP A 18 -14.26 -5.39 -20.94
CA TRP A 18 -13.93 -6.12 -19.73
C TRP A 18 -15.19 -6.39 -18.88
N TYR A 19 -16.03 -5.37 -18.66
CA TYR A 19 -17.25 -5.51 -17.88
C TYR A 19 -18.23 -6.51 -18.53
N LYS A 20 -18.44 -6.42 -19.86
CA LYS A 20 -19.28 -7.35 -20.60
C LYS A 20 -18.85 -8.81 -20.40
N LEU A 21 -17.53 -9.06 -20.41
CA LEU A 21 -16.95 -10.39 -20.29
C LEU A 21 -16.95 -10.95 -18.86
N ASN A 22 -16.91 -10.08 -17.86
CA ASN A 22 -16.60 -10.50 -16.49
C ASN A 22 -17.70 -10.22 -15.45
N LYS A 23 -18.71 -9.41 -15.74
CA LYS A 23 -19.76 -9.04 -14.76
C LYS A 23 -20.46 -10.22 -14.08
N ASN A 24 -20.61 -11.33 -14.80
CA ASN A 24 -21.29 -12.53 -14.31
C ASN A 24 -20.32 -13.65 -13.91
N LYS A 25 -19.00 -13.41 -13.99
CA LYS A 25 -18.01 -14.42 -13.60
C LYS A 25 -17.74 -14.35 -12.10
N LEU A 26 -17.38 -15.51 -11.54
CA LEU A 26 -16.81 -15.66 -10.22
C LEU A 26 -15.30 -15.92 -10.33
N GLY A 27 -14.56 -15.75 -9.23
CA GLY A 27 -13.13 -16.06 -9.18
C GLY A 27 -12.23 -14.90 -9.63
N PHE A 28 -11.13 -15.20 -10.31
CA PHE A 28 -9.99 -14.30 -10.56
C PHE A 28 -10.31 -12.84 -10.89
N PRO A 29 -11.29 -12.49 -11.73
CA PRO A 29 -11.57 -11.07 -11.99
C PRO A 29 -12.00 -10.26 -10.75
N TRP A 30 -12.45 -10.94 -9.68
CA TRP A 30 -13.05 -10.34 -8.49
C TRP A 30 -12.35 -10.73 -7.17
N THR A 31 -11.22 -11.45 -7.27
CA THR A 31 -10.47 -11.91 -6.10
C THR A 31 -9.64 -10.80 -5.49
N GLU A 32 -9.21 -11.01 -4.25
CA GLU A 32 -8.37 -10.08 -3.50
C GLU A 32 -8.97 -8.67 -3.43
N ASP A 33 -8.12 -7.65 -3.64
CA ASP A 33 -8.50 -6.24 -3.62
C ASP A 33 -8.74 -5.65 -5.03
N LEU A 34 -8.85 -6.51 -6.05
CA LEU A 34 -8.97 -6.07 -7.45
C LEU A 34 -10.25 -5.27 -7.71
N SER A 35 -11.35 -5.59 -7.01
CA SER A 35 -12.61 -4.83 -7.10
C SER A 35 -12.41 -3.41 -6.62
N SER A 36 -11.76 -3.24 -5.48
CA SER A 36 -11.44 -1.94 -4.87
C SER A 36 -10.47 -1.13 -5.73
N LYS A 37 -9.38 -1.73 -6.20
CA LYS A 37 -8.42 -1.09 -7.11
C LYS A 37 -9.06 -0.59 -8.41
N ARG A 38 -9.94 -1.39 -9.01
CA ARG A 38 -10.66 -0.96 -10.23
C ARG A 38 -11.62 0.18 -9.94
N LEU A 39 -12.39 0.10 -8.86
CA LEU A 39 -13.30 1.19 -8.49
C LEU A 39 -12.55 2.50 -8.28
N ILE A 40 -11.46 2.48 -7.52
CA ILE A 40 -10.63 3.66 -7.26
C ILE A 40 -10.11 4.24 -8.59
N ASN A 41 -9.58 3.39 -9.48
CA ASN A 41 -9.08 3.84 -10.78
C ASN A 41 -10.19 4.40 -11.69
N LEU A 42 -11.38 3.81 -11.68
CA LEU A 42 -12.52 4.32 -12.45
C LEU A 42 -12.96 5.70 -11.95
N LEU A 43 -13.02 5.89 -10.65
CA LEU A 43 -13.41 7.17 -10.04
C LEU A 43 -12.36 8.25 -10.26
N TYR A 44 -11.09 7.99 -10.06
CA TYR A 44 -10.01 8.96 -10.26
C TYR A 44 -9.86 9.40 -11.72
N ASN A 45 -10.25 8.55 -12.67
CA ASN A 45 -10.21 8.86 -14.08
C ASN A 45 -11.60 9.19 -14.68
N TYR A 46 -12.62 9.37 -13.85
CA TYR A 46 -14.00 9.54 -14.29
C TYR A 46 -14.17 10.72 -15.25
N GLU A 47 -13.69 11.91 -14.88
CA GLU A 47 -13.77 13.12 -15.70
C GLU A 47 -13.01 12.96 -17.02
N TYR A 48 -11.81 12.37 -16.99
CA TYR A 48 -11.03 12.11 -18.19
C TYR A 48 -11.77 11.18 -19.15
N ILE A 49 -12.31 10.07 -18.66
CA ILE A 49 -13.02 9.08 -19.48
C ILE A 49 -14.30 9.69 -20.07
N ASN A 50 -14.97 10.58 -19.33
CA ASN A 50 -16.22 11.23 -19.77
C ASN A 50 -16.03 12.53 -20.56
N SER A 51 -14.85 13.09 -20.67
CA SER A 51 -14.59 14.38 -21.29
C SER A 51 -15.09 14.50 -22.75
N SER A 52 -15.27 13.37 -23.46
CA SER A 52 -15.85 13.30 -24.81
C SER A 52 -16.93 12.22 -24.92
N SER A 53 -17.63 11.92 -23.83
CA SER A 53 -18.68 10.90 -23.80
C SER A 53 -20.03 11.47 -24.24
N ASN A 54 -20.77 10.69 -25.02
CA ASN A 54 -22.19 10.90 -25.19
C ASN A 54 -22.96 10.41 -23.95
N ILE A 55 -24.25 10.74 -23.87
CA ILE A 55 -25.13 10.41 -22.74
C ILE A 55 -25.17 8.89 -22.51
N THR A 56 -25.18 8.10 -23.58
CA THR A 56 -25.25 6.62 -23.51
C THR A 56 -23.99 6.03 -22.89
N ASP A 57 -22.80 6.49 -23.30
CA ASP A 57 -21.52 6.03 -22.75
C ASP A 57 -21.37 6.45 -21.29
N LYS A 58 -21.81 7.67 -20.94
CA LYS A 58 -21.81 8.15 -19.56
C LYS A 58 -22.66 7.25 -18.66
N LYS A 59 -23.92 6.99 -19.05
CA LYS A 59 -24.81 6.08 -18.31
C LYS A 59 -24.23 4.67 -18.17
N LYS A 60 -23.55 4.18 -19.21
CA LYS A 60 -22.86 2.89 -19.17
C LYS A 60 -21.73 2.86 -18.13
N LEU A 61 -20.90 3.91 -18.11
CA LEU A 61 -19.82 4.02 -17.14
C LEU A 61 -20.35 4.12 -15.71
N ASP A 62 -21.41 4.93 -15.49
CA ASP A 62 -22.08 5.07 -14.20
C ASP A 62 -22.63 3.72 -13.71
N THR A 63 -23.25 2.93 -14.60
CA THR A 63 -23.71 1.59 -14.29
C THR A 63 -22.55 0.67 -13.86
N ILE A 64 -21.43 0.73 -14.55
CA ILE A 64 -20.24 -0.07 -14.21
C ILE A 64 -19.66 0.33 -12.86
N ILE A 65 -19.56 1.63 -12.58
CA ILE A 65 -19.09 2.15 -11.29
C ILE A 65 -20.02 1.70 -10.17
N PHE A 66 -21.33 1.84 -10.35
CA PHE A 66 -22.30 1.40 -9.35
C PHE A 66 -22.22 -0.11 -9.06
N PHE A 67 -22.03 -0.92 -10.10
CA PHE A 67 -21.79 -2.36 -9.94
C PHE A 67 -20.54 -2.64 -9.09
N HIS A 68 -19.41 -1.91 -9.35
CA HIS A 68 -18.20 -2.06 -8.55
C HIS A 68 -18.40 -1.59 -7.10
N ILE A 69 -19.16 -0.51 -6.86
CA ILE A 69 -19.51 -0.05 -5.51
C ILE A 69 -20.22 -1.17 -4.74
N GLN A 70 -21.26 -1.77 -5.35
CA GLN A 70 -22.00 -2.88 -4.70
C GLN A 70 -21.10 -4.07 -4.42
N ARG A 71 -20.22 -4.41 -5.37
CA ARG A 71 -19.27 -5.51 -5.23
C ARG A 71 -18.25 -5.27 -4.12
N VAL A 72 -17.66 -4.08 -4.05
CA VAL A 72 -16.72 -3.71 -2.99
C VAL A 72 -17.36 -3.77 -1.61
N LEU A 73 -18.58 -3.26 -1.47
CA LEU A 73 -19.31 -3.32 -0.21
C LEU A 73 -19.61 -4.76 0.21
N PHE A 74 -20.00 -5.62 -0.73
CA PHE A 74 -20.23 -7.02 -0.47
C PHE A 74 -18.96 -7.74 -0.06
N ASP A 75 -17.89 -7.63 -0.88
CA ASP A 75 -16.59 -8.29 -0.65
C ASP A 75 -15.98 -7.88 0.70
N PHE A 76 -16.04 -6.59 1.05
CA PHE A 76 -15.53 -6.09 2.32
C PHE A 76 -16.23 -6.72 3.54
N ASN A 77 -17.55 -6.87 3.47
CA ASN A 77 -18.33 -7.40 4.59
C ASN A 77 -18.14 -8.91 4.83
N ILE A 78 -17.69 -9.66 3.84
CA ILE A 78 -17.46 -11.11 3.97
C ILE A 78 -16.01 -11.48 4.23
N LYS A 79 -15.06 -10.54 4.05
CA LYS A 79 -13.64 -10.78 4.31
C LYS A 79 -13.36 -10.86 5.81
N ARG A 80 -12.42 -11.71 6.18
CA ARG A 80 -11.82 -11.68 7.52
C ARG A 80 -10.96 -10.42 7.66
N VAL A 81 -10.83 -9.87 8.85
CA VAL A 81 -10.04 -8.67 9.12
C VAL A 81 -8.58 -8.81 8.64
N SER A 82 -8.01 -10.02 8.78
CA SER A 82 -6.66 -10.35 8.29
C SER A 82 -6.50 -10.23 6.77
N ASP A 83 -7.58 -10.39 6.02
CA ASP A 83 -7.57 -10.46 4.56
C ASP A 83 -7.97 -9.12 3.91
N ILE A 84 -8.34 -8.13 4.73
CA ILE A 84 -8.70 -6.79 4.27
C ILE A 84 -7.42 -6.02 3.95
N SER A 85 -7.22 -5.65 2.69
CA SER A 85 -6.12 -4.79 2.27
C SER A 85 -6.43 -3.30 2.50
N SER A 86 -5.39 -2.47 2.46
CA SER A 86 -5.59 -1.01 2.52
C SER A 86 -6.39 -0.46 1.33
N PHE A 87 -6.32 -1.10 0.15
CA PHE A 87 -7.20 -0.76 -0.99
C PHE A 87 -8.66 -1.10 -0.73
N ASP A 88 -8.94 -2.18 -0.01
CA ASP A 88 -10.30 -2.51 0.40
C ASP A 88 -10.87 -1.46 1.35
N ILE A 89 -10.05 -0.96 2.27
CA ILE A 89 -10.45 0.13 3.19
C ILE A 89 -10.81 1.39 2.40
N ILE A 90 -9.96 1.81 1.45
CA ILE A 90 -10.23 2.98 0.60
C ILE A 90 -11.49 2.76 -0.24
N GLY A 91 -11.59 1.62 -0.91
CA GLY A 91 -12.74 1.28 -1.75
C GLY A 91 -14.05 1.24 -0.96
N TYR A 92 -14.04 0.63 0.22
CA TYR A 92 -15.21 0.59 1.11
C TYR A 92 -15.61 1.98 1.61
N LEU A 93 -14.64 2.81 2.02
CA LEU A 93 -14.86 4.17 2.47
C LEU A 93 -15.52 5.00 1.36
N ILE A 94 -14.93 5.04 0.17
CA ILE A 94 -15.45 5.78 -0.98
C ILE A 94 -16.85 5.25 -1.35
N SER A 95 -17.03 3.94 -1.43
CA SER A 95 -18.32 3.33 -1.74
C SER A 95 -19.40 3.73 -0.74
N SER A 96 -19.08 3.67 0.56
CA SER A 96 -20.01 4.03 1.63
C SER A 96 -20.37 5.51 1.63
N LEU A 97 -19.44 6.38 1.25
CA LEU A 97 -19.66 7.83 1.13
C LEU A 97 -20.55 8.16 -0.07
N ILE A 98 -20.29 7.57 -1.24
CA ILE A 98 -21.09 7.80 -2.46
C ILE A 98 -22.57 7.43 -2.25
N ILE A 99 -22.83 6.34 -1.51
CA ILE A 99 -24.22 5.91 -1.23
C ILE A 99 -24.79 6.48 0.09
N ASN A 100 -24.11 7.44 0.71
CA ASN A 100 -24.50 8.07 1.98
C ASN A 100 -24.79 7.07 3.13
N LYS A 101 -23.99 6.00 3.21
CA LYS A 101 -24.12 4.95 4.24
C LYS A 101 -22.96 4.93 5.24
N ILE A 102 -22.15 5.98 5.31
CA ILE A 102 -21.11 6.11 6.33
C ILE A 102 -21.74 6.59 7.66
N ASN A 103 -21.22 6.10 8.77
CA ASN A 103 -21.56 6.56 10.12
C ASN A 103 -20.39 6.32 11.07
N ASN A 104 -20.43 6.89 12.28
CA ASN A 104 -19.36 6.81 13.25
C ASN A 104 -18.92 5.36 13.56
N ARG A 105 -19.88 4.43 13.68
CA ARG A 105 -19.58 3.02 13.95
C ARG A 105 -18.73 2.39 12.84
N LYS A 106 -19.00 2.74 11.58
CA LYS A 106 -18.20 2.26 10.43
C LYS A 106 -16.81 2.89 10.41
N ILE A 107 -16.69 4.16 10.75
CA ILE A 107 -15.41 4.85 10.86
C ILE A 107 -14.55 4.21 11.96
N GLU A 108 -15.10 3.95 13.14
CA GLU A 108 -14.40 3.25 14.22
C GLU A 108 -14.02 1.82 13.81
N TYR A 109 -14.83 1.12 13.04
CA TYR A 109 -14.48 -0.19 12.49
C TYR A 109 -13.32 -0.10 11.50
N LEU A 110 -13.30 0.88 10.60
CA LEU A 110 -12.18 1.12 9.69
C LEU A 110 -10.89 1.44 10.46
N LYS A 111 -10.98 2.24 11.51
CA LYS A 111 -9.85 2.53 12.40
C LYS A 111 -9.31 1.26 13.03
N PHE A 112 -10.18 0.41 13.59
CA PHE A 112 -9.80 -0.88 14.13
C PHE A 112 -9.06 -1.75 13.10
N ILE A 113 -9.54 -1.85 11.85
CA ILE A 113 -8.89 -2.63 10.79
C ILE A 113 -7.50 -2.07 10.46
N VAL A 114 -7.36 -0.74 10.39
CA VAL A 114 -6.06 -0.09 10.17
C VAL A 114 -5.09 -0.42 11.31
N GLU A 115 -5.51 -0.24 12.56
CA GLU A 115 -4.69 -0.52 13.74
C GLU A 115 -4.35 -2.02 13.86
N PHE A 116 -5.24 -2.91 13.41
CA PHE A 116 -4.99 -4.36 13.38
C PHE A 116 -3.81 -4.75 12.49
N GLN A 117 -3.52 -3.99 11.43
CA GLN A 117 -2.42 -4.27 10.49
C GLN A 117 -1.05 -3.75 10.97
N ILE A 118 -1.01 -3.08 12.11
CA ILE A 118 0.17 -2.41 12.63
C ILE A 118 0.51 -3.01 14.00
N ASP A 119 1.80 -3.16 14.28
CA ASP A 119 2.25 -3.61 15.58
C ASP A 119 2.25 -2.47 16.62
N LYS A 120 2.51 -2.79 17.88
CA LYS A 120 2.54 -1.83 18.99
C LYS A 120 3.58 -0.72 18.80
N LEU A 121 4.61 -0.97 18.02
CA LEU A 121 5.70 -0.02 17.76
C LEU A 121 5.41 0.85 16.53
N GLY A 122 4.41 0.51 15.71
CA GLY A 122 3.97 1.26 14.54
C GLY A 122 4.52 0.71 13.23
N MET A 123 5.09 -0.50 13.22
CA MET A 123 5.49 -1.18 11.98
C MET A 123 4.31 -1.95 11.39
N HIS A 124 4.19 -1.96 10.06
CA HIS A 124 3.24 -2.84 9.39
C HIS A 124 3.61 -4.31 9.66
N LYS A 125 2.63 -5.13 10.00
CA LYS A 125 2.85 -6.52 10.45
C LYS A 125 3.48 -7.46 9.41
N SER A 126 3.61 -7.04 8.16
CA SER A 126 4.42 -7.77 7.19
C SER A 126 5.93 -7.67 7.45
N TYR A 127 6.37 -6.73 8.28
CA TYR A 127 7.78 -6.36 8.49
C TYR A 127 8.57 -6.09 7.20
N ASN A 128 7.86 -5.91 6.10
CA ASN A 128 8.42 -5.53 4.81
C ASN A 128 8.34 -4.00 4.67
N ILE A 129 9.47 -3.36 4.46
CA ILE A 129 9.54 -1.89 4.41
C ILE A 129 8.79 -1.30 3.21
N LEU A 130 8.70 -2.03 2.10
CA LEU A 130 7.94 -1.63 0.93
C LEU A 130 6.42 -1.65 1.22
N GLU A 131 5.93 -2.71 1.85
CA GLU A 131 4.51 -2.80 2.25
C GLU A 131 4.17 -1.76 3.32
N HIS A 132 5.09 -1.53 4.25
CA HIS A 132 4.97 -0.45 5.25
C HIS A 132 4.82 0.93 4.58
N SER A 133 5.66 1.21 3.59
CA SER A 133 5.62 2.45 2.82
C SER A 133 4.33 2.61 2.00
N LYS A 134 3.91 1.54 1.30
CA LYS A 134 2.62 1.52 0.58
C LYS A 134 1.45 1.78 1.52
N PHE A 135 1.50 1.22 2.72
CA PHE A 135 0.46 1.41 3.72
C PHE A 135 0.39 2.87 4.20
N ILE A 136 1.54 3.53 4.43
CA ILE A 136 1.58 4.99 4.72
C ILE A 136 0.92 5.80 3.60
N ASN A 137 1.25 5.50 2.34
CA ASN A 137 0.64 6.17 1.19
C ASN A 137 -0.88 5.97 1.17
N ASN A 138 -1.35 4.76 1.43
CA ASN A 138 -2.78 4.46 1.46
C ASN A 138 -3.50 5.12 2.64
N LEU A 139 -2.85 5.31 3.79
CA LEU A 139 -3.40 6.10 4.90
C LEU A 139 -3.55 7.58 4.52
N ASN A 140 -2.57 8.14 3.78
CA ASN A 140 -2.69 9.48 3.24
C ASN A 140 -3.84 9.59 2.22
N GLU A 141 -4.06 8.57 1.38
CA GLU A 141 -5.22 8.54 0.49
C GLU A 141 -6.55 8.47 1.24
N ILE A 142 -6.63 7.69 2.33
CA ILE A 142 -7.82 7.70 3.20
C ILE A 142 -8.07 9.11 3.77
N LYS A 143 -7.02 9.78 4.22
CA LYS A 143 -7.10 11.17 4.69
C LYS A 143 -7.61 12.10 3.60
N ASN A 144 -7.10 11.98 2.37
CA ASN A 144 -7.54 12.78 1.22
C ASN A 144 -9.02 12.53 0.90
N VAL A 145 -9.51 11.30 1.01
CA VAL A 145 -10.94 10.98 0.85
C VAL A 145 -11.77 11.68 1.92
N PHE A 146 -11.37 11.65 3.18
CA PHE A 146 -12.07 12.37 4.25
C PHE A 146 -12.10 13.89 4.00
N LEU A 147 -10.97 14.46 3.55
CA LEU A 147 -10.89 15.89 3.20
C LEU A 147 -11.81 16.25 2.03
N PHE A 148 -11.81 15.43 0.97
CA PHE A 148 -12.65 15.64 -0.21
C PHE A 148 -14.15 15.66 0.13
N PHE A 149 -14.58 14.81 1.06
CA PHE A 149 -15.96 14.76 1.52
C PHE A 149 -16.25 15.67 2.73
N ASN A 150 -15.31 16.58 3.09
CA ASN A 150 -15.41 17.51 4.22
C ASN A 150 -15.76 16.84 5.57
N LEU A 151 -15.19 15.65 5.81
CA LEU A 151 -15.38 14.92 7.06
C LEU A 151 -14.35 15.35 8.11
N LYS A 152 -14.80 15.41 9.39
CA LYS A 152 -13.96 15.81 10.53
C LYS A 152 -12.85 14.81 10.84
N GLU A 153 -12.99 13.60 10.38
CA GLU A 153 -12.09 12.46 10.62
C GLU A 153 -10.79 12.50 9.80
N SER A 154 -10.57 13.56 9.03
CA SER A 154 -9.36 13.72 8.21
C SER A 154 -8.05 13.63 9.01
N SER A 155 -8.05 13.98 10.29
CA SER A 155 -6.88 13.89 11.19
C SER A 155 -6.77 12.56 11.95
N LEU A 156 -7.71 11.63 11.73
CA LEU A 156 -7.81 10.38 12.50
C LEU A 156 -6.50 9.57 12.52
N PHE A 157 -5.79 9.55 11.42
CA PHE A 157 -4.57 8.77 11.26
C PHE A 157 -3.27 9.58 11.33
N ASP A 158 -3.32 10.89 11.60
CA ASP A 158 -2.13 11.75 11.56
C ASP A 158 -1.01 11.27 12.50
N LYS A 159 -1.36 10.94 13.75
CA LYS A 159 -0.39 10.41 14.73
C LYS A 159 0.22 9.08 14.29
N LEU A 160 -0.59 8.23 13.66
CA LEU A 160 -0.17 6.93 13.17
C LEU A 160 0.78 7.09 11.97
N ILE A 161 0.42 7.93 11.01
CA ILE A 161 1.25 8.25 9.84
C ILE A 161 2.61 8.79 10.29
N LEU A 162 2.65 9.73 11.24
CA LEU A 162 3.90 10.26 11.80
C LEU A 162 4.75 9.17 12.44
N LYS A 163 4.14 8.29 13.24
CA LYS A 163 4.84 7.17 13.88
C LYS A 163 5.42 6.21 12.85
N MET A 164 4.63 5.81 11.87
CA MET A 164 5.04 4.92 10.77
C MET A 164 6.15 5.55 9.91
N THR A 165 6.03 6.82 9.58
CA THR A 165 7.06 7.54 8.81
C THR A 165 8.37 7.65 9.58
N SER A 166 8.32 7.82 10.91
CA SER A 166 9.52 7.81 11.76
C SER A 166 10.25 6.46 11.71
N ILE A 167 9.51 5.36 11.68
CA ILE A 167 10.09 4.01 11.51
C ILE A 167 10.70 3.86 10.12
N LEU A 168 9.97 4.26 9.07
CA LEU A 168 10.46 4.20 7.70
C LEU A 168 11.82 4.90 7.55
N ASN A 169 11.99 6.06 8.18
CA ASN A 169 13.23 6.82 8.15
C ASN A 169 14.43 6.06 8.76
N GLN A 170 14.18 5.13 9.67
CA GLN A 170 15.25 4.34 10.28
C GLN A 170 15.85 3.31 9.33
N TYR A 171 15.11 2.90 8.30
CA TYR A 171 15.56 1.88 7.34
C TYR A 171 16.47 2.41 6.22
N PHE A 172 16.80 3.71 6.23
CA PHE A 172 17.70 4.27 5.22
C PHE A 172 19.16 4.17 5.65
N HIS A 173 19.98 3.70 4.74
CA HIS A 173 21.45 3.85 4.81
C HIS A 173 21.89 5.30 4.61
N ASN A 174 23.16 5.59 4.89
CA ASN A 174 23.69 6.95 4.75
C ASN A 174 23.83 7.40 3.28
N ASP A 175 23.86 6.47 2.34
CA ASP A 175 23.83 6.71 0.89
C ASP A 175 22.42 6.99 0.35
N GLY A 176 21.39 6.96 1.22
CA GLY A 176 19.99 7.13 0.85
C GLY A 176 19.31 5.85 0.34
N SER A 177 20.00 4.74 0.24
CA SER A 177 19.38 3.44 -0.07
C SER A 177 18.67 2.87 1.15
N ILE A 178 17.75 1.94 0.93
CA ILE A 178 17.02 1.26 2.00
C ILE A 178 17.62 -0.10 2.34
N ALA A 179 17.41 -0.53 3.59
CA ALA A 179 17.73 -1.89 4.02
C ALA A 179 16.73 -2.89 3.43
N LEU A 180 17.22 -4.00 2.87
CA LEU A 180 16.46 -4.95 2.05
C LEU A 180 16.11 -6.22 2.83
N PHE A 181 15.22 -6.09 3.83
CA PHE A 181 14.75 -7.22 4.62
C PHE A 181 13.33 -7.63 4.24
N ASN A 182 12.98 -8.88 4.54
CA ASN A 182 11.60 -9.39 4.49
C ASN A 182 10.89 -9.16 3.15
N GLY A 183 11.57 -9.43 2.04
CA GLY A 183 11.02 -9.30 0.71
C GLY A 183 11.10 -7.90 0.09
N ALA A 184 11.79 -6.96 0.74
CA ALA A 184 12.07 -5.66 0.12
C ALA A 184 13.04 -5.79 -1.05
N ASN A 185 12.92 -4.89 -2.03
CA ASN A 185 13.84 -4.76 -3.16
C ASN A 185 14.10 -3.29 -3.53
N ASN A 186 15.13 -3.04 -4.31
CA ASN A 186 15.55 -1.68 -4.69
C ASN A 186 14.68 -1.01 -5.77
N ILE A 187 13.81 -1.75 -6.44
CA ILE A 187 13.10 -1.28 -7.64
C ILE A 187 12.03 -0.22 -7.28
N TYR A 188 11.51 -0.31 -6.06
CA TYR A 188 10.45 0.57 -5.58
C TYR A 188 10.90 1.73 -4.69
N THR A 189 12.18 2.08 -4.71
CA THR A 189 12.71 3.20 -3.88
C THR A 189 11.93 4.50 -4.06
N LYS A 190 11.46 4.82 -5.29
CA LYS A 190 10.62 6.00 -5.53
C LYS A 190 9.29 5.99 -4.75
N ILE A 191 8.67 4.83 -4.56
CA ILE A 191 7.43 4.69 -3.79
C ILE A 191 7.73 5.01 -2.33
N ILE A 192 8.86 4.54 -1.83
CA ILE A 192 9.29 4.77 -0.46
C ILE A 192 9.60 6.24 -0.23
N TYR A 193 10.33 6.90 -1.13
CA TYR A 193 10.60 8.33 -1.04
C TYR A 193 9.34 9.20 -1.07
N ASN A 194 8.33 8.80 -1.84
CA ASN A 194 7.05 9.53 -1.88
C ASN A 194 6.25 9.41 -0.57
N SER A 195 6.53 8.40 0.25
CA SER A 195 5.88 8.21 1.56
C SER A 195 6.53 9.06 2.66
N LEU A 196 7.71 9.60 2.40
CA LEU A 196 8.44 10.45 3.34
C LEU A 196 7.93 11.88 3.24
N ASN A 197 7.45 12.44 4.34
CA ASN A 197 7.29 13.88 4.44
C ASN A 197 8.67 14.54 4.39
N LYS A 198 8.84 15.56 3.55
CA LYS A 198 10.10 16.26 3.37
C LYS A 198 10.68 16.78 4.70
N ASP A 199 9.81 17.11 5.66
CA ASP A 199 10.19 17.65 6.98
C ASP A 199 10.72 16.57 7.94
N THR A 200 10.40 15.29 7.72
CA THR A 200 10.88 14.19 8.58
C THR A 200 12.23 13.64 8.14
N TYR A 201 12.72 14.00 6.96
CA TYR A 201 14.01 13.56 6.40
C TYR A 201 15.22 14.02 7.24
N LEU A 202 15.04 15.00 8.13
CA LEU A 202 16.13 15.68 8.86
C LEU A 202 16.32 15.22 10.30
N ALA A 203 15.59 14.26 10.80
CA ALA A 203 15.83 13.74 12.15
C ALA A 203 17.05 12.81 12.15
N LYS A 204 18.24 13.42 12.10
CA LYS A 204 19.51 12.77 12.43
C LYS A 204 19.44 12.32 13.89
N ARG A 205 19.26 11.05 14.13
CA ARG A 205 19.37 10.48 15.49
C ARG A 205 20.37 9.35 15.43
N ASP A 206 21.28 9.35 16.41
CA ASP A 206 22.11 8.19 16.72
C ASP A 206 21.17 7.11 17.27
N PHE A 207 21.14 5.94 16.66
CA PHE A 207 20.20 4.90 17.04
C PHE A 207 20.95 3.66 17.52
N THR A 208 20.69 3.31 18.76
CA THR A 208 20.84 1.94 19.21
C THR A 208 19.45 1.50 19.64
N ASN A 209 18.77 0.71 18.83
CA ASN A 209 17.43 0.26 19.19
C ASN A 209 17.09 -1.07 18.53
N VAL A 210 16.38 -1.93 19.25
CA VAL A 210 15.72 -3.10 18.68
C VAL A 210 14.26 -2.72 18.50
N ASN A 211 13.91 -2.27 17.31
CA ASN A 211 12.55 -1.91 16.99
C ASN A 211 12.02 -2.84 15.91
N ASN A 212 10.84 -3.41 16.15
CA ASN A 212 10.06 -4.07 15.09
C ASN A 212 10.78 -5.25 14.42
N GLY A 213 11.59 -5.99 15.16
CA GLY A 213 12.32 -7.14 14.64
C GLY A 213 13.55 -6.81 13.81
N ILE A 214 13.93 -5.53 13.71
CA ILE A 214 15.22 -5.11 13.18
C ILE A 214 15.99 -4.39 14.29
N ALA A 215 17.20 -4.87 14.58
CA ALA A 215 18.13 -4.17 15.43
C ALA A 215 18.91 -3.16 14.60
N PHE A 216 18.96 -1.93 15.09
CA PHE A 216 19.71 -0.83 14.46
C PHE A 216 20.85 -0.45 15.37
N TYR A 217 22.02 -0.30 14.80
CA TYR A 217 23.16 0.31 15.43
C TYR A 217 23.83 1.27 14.45
N GLY A 218 24.07 2.50 14.86
CA GLY A 218 24.80 3.40 13.98
C GLY A 218 24.81 4.86 14.42
N ASP A 219 25.61 5.60 13.70
CA ASP A 219 25.81 7.05 13.80
C ASP A 219 25.67 7.72 12.42
N LYS A 220 26.18 8.94 12.31
CA LYS A 220 26.20 9.71 11.04
C LYS A 220 26.99 9.03 9.93
N ASN A 221 27.99 8.21 10.27
CA ASN A 221 28.95 7.66 9.32
C ASN A 221 28.75 6.16 9.10
N LYS A 222 28.16 5.44 10.05
CA LYS A 222 28.04 3.99 10.02
C LYS A 222 26.63 3.57 10.41
N LYS A 223 26.05 2.60 9.71
CA LYS A 223 24.78 1.98 10.04
C LYS A 223 24.84 0.48 9.87
N LEU A 224 24.46 -0.24 10.91
CA LEU A 224 24.29 -1.67 10.92
C LEU A 224 22.81 -1.98 11.13
N PHE A 225 22.27 -2.83 10.30
CA PHE A 225 20.93 -3.39 10.41
C PHE A 225 21.05 -4.89 10.60
N PHE A 226 20.28 -5.44 11.52
CA PHE A 226 20.29 -6.86 11.82
C PHE A 226 18.86 -7.36 11.97
N ASP A 227 18.47 -8.32 11.14
CA ASP A 227 17.13 -8.91 11.20
C ASP A 227 17.03 -9.88 12.38
N VAL A 228 16.29 -9.48 13.40
CA VAL A 228 16.02 -10.27 14.61
C VAL A 228 14.52 -10.62 14.71
N VAL A 229 13.79 -10.53 13.60
CA VAL A 229 12.38 -10.93 13.56
C VAL A 229 12.26 -12.39 13.91
N GLN A 230 11.48 -12.67 14.95
CA GLN A 230 11.05 -14.04 15.21
C GLN A 230 9.94 -14.38 14.20
N PRO A 231 10.11 -15.44 13.39
CA PRO A 231 9.02 -15.88 12.50
C PRO A 231 7.77 -16.20 13.32
N ASN A 232 6.72 -15.43 13.14
CA ASN A 232 5.45 -15.65 13.81
C ASN A 232 4.48 -16.35 12.85
N LYS A 233 3.72 -17.35 13.34
CA LYS A 233 2.69 -18.05 12.56
C LYS A 233 1.57 -17.12 12.09
N ASP A 234 1.37 -15.99 12.77
CA ASP A 234 0.39 -14.97 12.43
C ASP A 234 0.91 -13.93 11.44
N MET A 235 2.17 -14.05 11.00
CA MET A 235 2.71 -13.20 9.94
C MET A 235 2.08 -13.57 8.61
N VAL A 236 1.08 -12.81 8.23
CA VAL A 236 0.38 -12.92 6.95
C VAL A 236 1.25 -12.33 5.85
N SER A 237 2.33 -13.01 5.51
CA SER A 237 3.11 -12.63 4.33
C SER A 237 3.73 -13.87 3.70
N SER A 238 3.20 -14.26 2.57
CA SER A 238 3.82 -15.21 1.64
C SER A 238 5.16 -14.71 1.09
N ASN A 239 5.53 -13.46 1.38
CA ASN A 239 6.72 -12.79 0.87
C ASN A 239 7.86 -12.71 1.89
N LEU A 240 7.72 -13.31 3.08
CA LEU A 240 8.82 -13.42 4.02
C LEU A 240 9.87 -14.37 3.43
N SER A 241 10.98 -13.82 3.01
CA SER A 241 12.17 -14.60 2.71
C SER A 241 12.87 -14.99 4.02
N ALA A 242 13.63 -16.09 4.00
CA ALA A 242 14.40 -16.57 5.15
C ALA A 242 15.55 -15.61 5.49
N GLY A 243 15.21 -14.44 6.00
CA GLY A 243 16.13 -13.34 6.29
C GLY A 243 16.54 -13.24 7.77
N THR A 244 15.99 -14.08 8.66
CA THR A 244 16.33 -14.05 10.07
C THR A 244 17.84 -14.18 10.27
N LEU A 245 18.43 -13.26 11.05
CA LEU A 245 19.86 -13.12 11.30
C LEU A 245 20.66 -12.56 10.10
N SER A 246 20.01 -12.12 9.02
CA SER A 246 20.71 -11.38 7.98
C SER A 246 21.11 -9.99 8.45
N ILE A 247 22.20 -9.48 7.89
CA ILE A 247 22.75 -8.18 8.24
C ILE A 247 22.94 -7.30 6.99
N GLU A 248 22.78 -6.00 7.16
CA GLU A 248 23.28 -5.00 6.21
C GLU A 248 24.15 -4.01 6.98
N TRP A 249 25.26 -3.63 6.37
CA TRP A 249 26.17 -2.65 6.94
C TRP A 249 26.62 -1.63 5.91
N SER A 250 26.53 -0.35 6.27
CA SER A 250 27.07 0.75 5.48
C SER A 250 28.01 1.60 6.34
N GLY A 251 29.01 2.17 5.71
CA GLY A 251 29.94 3.08 6.35
C GLY A 251 30.49 4.10 5.37
N TYR A 252 30.65 5.33 5.84
CA TYR A 252 31.25 6.43 5.07
C TYR A 252 30.62 6.69 3.70
N GLY A 253 29.29 6.48 3.60
CA GLY A 253 28.52 6.71 2.37
C GLY A 253 28.42 5.50 1.43
N GLU A 254 28.99 4.35 1.79
CA GLU A 254 28.97 3.14 0.97
C GLU A 254 28.38 1.95 1.71
N LYS A 255 27.75 1.04 0.98
CA LYS A 255 27.32 -0.26 1.50
C LYS A 255 28.50 -1.25 1.50
N ILE A 256 28.76 -1.85 2.66
CA ILE A 256 29.86 -2.82 2.85
C ILE A 256 29.30 -4.24 2.79
N PHE A 257 28.19 -4.50 3.50
CA PHE A 257 27.41 -5.72 3.40
C PHE A 257 25.97 -5.36 3.05
N THR A 258 25.38 -6.09 2.10
CA THR A 258 24.01 -5.86 1.67
C THR A 258 23.29 -7.16 1.39
N ASN A 259 22.01 -7.21 1.69
CA ASN A 259 21.13 -8.25 1.20
C ASN A 259 20.83 -8.06 -0.28
N CYS A 260 20.67 -9.16 -1.00
CA CYS A 260 20.28 -9.12 -2.41
C CYS A 260 18.83 -8.61 -2.59
N GLY A 261 18.04 -8.59 -1.52
CA GLY A 261 16.61 -8.30 -1.60
C GLY A 261 15.81 -9.43 -2.22
N ALA A 262 14.50 -9.19 -2.42
CA ALA A 262 13.63 -10.15 -3.06
C ALA A 262 13.69 -10.02 -4.58
N SER A 263 13.68 -11.15 -5.29
CA SER A 263 13.57 -11.17 -6.77
C SER A 263 12.16 -10.80 -7.20
N GLU A 264 12.05 -9.94 -8.22
CA GLU A 264 10.76 -9.66 -8.87
C GLU A 264 10.24 -10.78 -9.76
N SER A 265 11.13 -11.64 -10.25
CA SER A 265 10.77 -12.70 -11.18
C SER A 265 10.67 -14.05 -10.49
N PHE A 266 9.50 -14.39 -10.02
CA PHE A 266 9.13 -15.77 -9.71
C PHE A 266 9.12 -16.69 -10.95
N GLY A 267 9.56 -16.17 -12.14
CA GLY A 267 9.26 -16.81 -13.41
C GLY A 267 10.39 -17.62 -14.04
N LYS A 268 11.67 -17.39 -13.78
CA LYS A 268 12.71 -18.07 -14.58
C LYS A 268 13.75 -18.90 -13.83
N ASN A 269 14.06 -18.65 -12.58
CA ASN A 269 14.85 -19.55 -11.72
C ASN A 269 14.74 -19.10 -10.25
N PRO A 270 13.63 -19.43 -9.54
CA PRO A 270 13.44 -18.98 -8.17
C PRO A 270 14.40 -19.64 -7.18
N GLU A 271 15.07 -20.72 -7.57
CA GLU A 271 15.95 -21.49 -6.68
C GLU A 271 17.28 -20.79 -6.39
N TYR A 272 17.80 -19.99 -7.32
CA TYR A 272 19.09 -19.30 -7.17
C TYR A 272 19.05 -17.97 -6.43
N LEU A 273 17.86 -17.45 -6.08
CA LEU A 273 17.69 -16.12 -5.50
C LEU A 273 17.08 -16.14 -4.09
N ARG A 274 17.03 -17.31 -3.46
CA ARG A 274 16.52 -17.48 -2.09
C ARG A 274 17.61 -17.61 -1.02
N TYR A 275 18.87 -17.50 -1.41
CA TYR A 275 20.02 -17.63 -0.51
C TYR A 275 20.74 -16.30 -0.35
#